data_4f68917b6c6e45a5b0112c9ca218020f
#
_entry.id   4f68917b6c6e45a5b0112c9ca218020f
#
_cell.length_a   1.000
_cell.length_b   1.000
_cell.length_c   1.000
_cell.angle_alpha   90.00
_cell.angle_beta   90.00
_cell.angle_gamma   90.00
#
_symmetry.space_group_name_H-M   'P 1'
#
loop_
_entity.id
_entity.type
_entity.pdbx_description
1 polymer ?
#
loop_
_entity_poly.entity_id
_entity_poly.type
_entity_poly.pdbx_seq_one_letter_code
_entity_poly.pdbx_strand_id
1 'polypeptide(L)'
;MWHTTCSKIFTAINLAGKAPQTFNGTLSELERLLKACNDNIRQTLKLANDMIRLADQGDADREDVGCGILYGVLRDSAYKLKQLAKKERTAHQEKGWWKKD
;
A
#
# COMPACT_ATOMS: atom_id res chain seq x y z
N MET A 1 -1.41 11.39 -7.05
CA MET A 1 -0.79 10.12 -7.29
C MET A 1 -0.50 9.34 -6.02
N TRP A 2 -0.19 10.03 -4.98
CA TRP A 2 0.05 9.46 -3.66
C TRP A 2 -1.12 9.64 -2.72
N HIS A 3 -2.26 10.08 -3.26
CA HIS A 3 -3.43 10.44 -2.49
C HIS A 3 -4.31 9.23 -2.26
N THR A 4 -3.84 8.34 -1.43
CA THR A 4 -4.65 7.24 -0.95
C THR A 4 -5.35 7.66 0.32
N THR A 5 -6.35 6.89 0.74
CA THR A 5 -7.00 7.12 2.03
C THR A 5 -5.97 7.08 3.16
N CYS A 6 -5.00 6.18 3.05
CA CYS A 6 -3.92 6.09 4.02
C CYS A 6 -3.10 7.37 4.11
N SER A 7 -2.74 7.95 2.95
CA SER A 7 -1.98 9.19 2.91
C SER A 7 -2.73 10.35 3.52
N LYS A 8 -4.03 10.43 3.29
CA LYS A 8 -4.85 11.49 3.86
C LYS A 8 -4.91 11.40 5.37
N ILE A 9 -5.08 10.21 5.90
CA ILE A 9 -5.10 9.99 7.34
C ILE A 9 -3.71 10.29 7.92
N PHE A 10 -2.68 9.82 7.24
CA PHE A 10 -1.30 10.06 7.63
C PHE A 10 -1.00 11.55 7.73
N THR A 11 -1.38 12.32 6.70
CA THR A 11 -1.15 13.77 6.69
C THR A 11 -1.91 14.44 7.83
N ALA A 12 -3.17 14.08 8.03
CA ALA A 12 -4.01 14.70 9.06
C ALA A 12 -3.47 14.43 10.47
N ILE A 13 -2.93 13.23 10.69
CA ILE A 13 -2.46 12.83 12.02
C ILE A 13 -1.03 13.31 12.25
N ASN A 14 -0.19 13.23 11.23
CA ASN A 14 1.24 13.41 11.39
C ASN A 14 1.73 14.84 11.48
N LEU A 15 0.98 15.81 10.98
CA LEU A 15 1.41 17.20 11.06
C LEU A 15 1.70 17.62 12.49
N ALA A 16 0.99 17.04 13.44
CA ALA A 16 1.17 17.35 14.84
C ALA A 16 1.69 16.16 15.66
N GLY A 17 1.99 15.04 14.99
CA GLY A 17 2.42 13.82 15.67
C GLY A 17 1.34 13.17 16.52
N LYS A 18 0.09 13.55 16.34
CA LYS A 18 -1.06 13.01 17.07
C LYS A 18 -2.32 13.25 16.26
N ALA A 19 -3.44 12.73 16.72
CA ALA A 19 -4.72 12.92 16.06
C ALA A 19 -5.00 14.40 15.84
N PRO A 20 -5.56 14.79 14.69
CA PRO A 20 -5.83 16.19 14.40
C PRO A 20 -6.83 16.77 15.39
N GLN A 21 -6.60 18.02 15.78
CA GLN A 21 -7.48 18.68 16.74
C GLN A 21 -8.87 18.95 16.17
N THR A 22 -8.97 19.00 14.84
CA THR A 22 -10.25 19.19 14.15
C THR A 22 -11.02 17.89 13.98
N PHE A 23 -10.45 16.78 14.38
CA PHE A 23 -11.11 15.49 14.27
C PHE A 23 -12.19 15.38 15.33
N ASN A 24 -13.45 15.37 14.92
CA ASN A 24 -14.59 15.32 15.82
C ASN A 24 -15.08 13.91 16.10
N GLY A 25 -14.36 12.91 15.60
CA GLY A 25 -14.73 11.53 15.80
C GLY A 25 -14.28 10.97 17.13
N THR A 26 -14.82 9.82 17.46
CA THR A 26 -14.42 9.07 18.64
C THR A 26 -13.12 8.32 18.37
N LEU A 27 -12.51 7.79 19.44
CA LEU A 27 -11.36 6.92 19.31
C LEU A 27 -11.68 5.69 18.45
N SER A 28 -12.89 5.16 18.57
CA SER A 28 -13.35 4.03 17.73
C SER A 28 -13.38 4.40 16.26
N GLU A 29 -13.79 5.62 15.94
CA GLU A 29 -13.81 6.08 14.55
C GLU A 29 -12.40 6.21 14.00
N LEU A 30 -11.47 6.74 14.79
CA LEU A 30 -10.07 6.82 14.39
C LEU A 30 -9.49 5.42 14.16
N GLU A 31 -9.76 4.48 15.05
CA GLU A 31 -9.31 3.09 14.90
C GLU A 31 -9.85 2.48 13.61
N ARG A 32 -11.12 2.74 13.29
CA ARG A 32 -11.73 2.24 12.07
C ARG A 32 -11.06 2.81 10.83
N LEU A 33 -10.74 4.10 10.83
CA LEU A 33 -10.04 4.74 9.72
C LEU A 33 -8.63 4.19 9.56
N LEU A 34 -7.91 3.97 10.65
CA LEU A 34 -6.58 3.38 10.62
C LEU A 34 -6.64 1.93 10.13
N LYS A 35 -7.66 1.18 10.54
CA LYS A 35 -7.85 -0.18 10.07
C LYS A 35 -8.08 -0.22 8.56
N ALA A 36 -8.93 0.67 8.04
CA ALA A 36 -9.19 0.73 6.61
C ALA A 36 -7.92 1.07 5.84
N CYS A 37 -7.12 2.00 6.35
CA CYS A 37 -5.85 2.37 5.76
C CYS A 37 -4.88 1.17 5.72
N ASN A 38 -4.77 0.45 6.83
CA ASN A 38 -3.90 -0.72 6.93
C ASN A 38 -4.37 -1.84 6.01
N ASP A 39 -5.68 -2.06 5.92
CA ASP A 39 -6.24 -3.05 5.01
C ASP A 39 -5.91 -2.73 3.55
N ASN A 40 -5.92 -1.46 3.19
CA ASN A 40 -5.54 -1.03 1.85
C ASN A 40 -4.05 -1.29 1.57
N ILE A 41 -3.19 -1.13 2.55
CA ILE A 41 -1.78 -1.49 2.43
C ILE A 41 -1.62 -2.99 2.20
N ARG A 42 -2.36 -3.81 2.97
CA ARG A 42 -2.33 -5.27 2.79
C ARG A 42 -2.80 -5.66 1.40
N GLN A 43 -3.88 -5.04 0.93
CA GLN A 43 -4.39 -5.31 -0.42
C GLN A 43 -3.40 -4.88 -1.50
N THR A 44 -2.70 -3.78 -1.28
CA THR A 44 -1.67 -3.33 -2.22
C THR A 44 -0.53 -4.34 -2.30
N LEU A 45 -0.10 -4.88 -1.16
CA LEU A 45 0.92 -5.92 -1.13
C LEU A 45 0.46 -7.17 -1.87
N LYS A 46 -0.78 -7.58 -1.65
CA LYS A 46 -1.36 -8.73 -2.35
C LYS A 46 -1.41 -8.49 -3.86
N LEU A 47 -1.86 -7.30 -4.25
CA LEU A 47 -1.92 -6.93 -5.65
C LEU A 47 -0.54 -6.95 -6.29
N ALA A 48 0.47 -6.40 -5.62
CA ALA A 48 1.83 -6.41 -6.11
C ALA A 48 2.36 -7.83 -6.30
N ASN A 49 2.08 -8.72 -5.36
CA ASN A 49 2.46 -10.12 -5.48
C ASN A 49 1.73 -10.82 -6.64
N ASP A 50 0.46 -10.50 -6.84
CA ASP A 50 -0.32 -11.03 -7.97
C ASP A 50 0.24 -10.51 -9.30
N MET A 51 0.66 -9.25 -9.35
CA MET A 51 1.30 -8.68 -10.53
C MET A 51 2.62 -9.39 -10.87
N ILE A 52 3.43 -9.67 -9.86
CA ILE A 52 4.69 -10.39 -10.05
C ILE A 52 4.41 -11.78 -10.62
N ARG A 53 3.43 -12.47 -10.05
CA ARG A 53 3.06 -13.82 -10.51
C ARG A 53 2.56 -13.78 -11.95
N LEU A 54 1.71 -12.79 -12.27
CA LEU A 54 1.22 -12.61 -13.63
C LEU A 54 2.37 -12.29 -14.61
N ALA A 55 3.30 -11.45 -14.19
CA ALA A 55 4.46 -11.10 -15.01
C ALA A 55 5.32 -12.33 -15.30
N ASP A 56 5.55 -13.16 -14.29
CA ASP A 56 6.33 -14.39 -14.46
C ASP A 56 5.62 -15.36 -15.39
N GLN A 57 4.32 -15.54 -15.23
CA GLN A 57 3.53 -16.42 -16.09
C GLN A 57 3.47 -15.89 -17.52
N GLY A 58 3.18 -14.60 -17.68
CA GLY A 58 3.11 -13.99 -18.99
C GLY A 58 4.44 -14.03 -19.72
N ASP A 59 5.53 -13.81 -19.00
CA ASP A 59 6.87 -13.86 -19.57
C ASP A 59 7.22 -15.29 -20.05
N ALA A 60 6.80 -16.29 -19.29
CA ALA A 60 7.00 -17.69 -19.68
C ALA A 60 6.18 -18.07 -20.94
N ASP A 61 5.02 -17.48 -21.08
CA ASP A 61 4.10 -17.75 -22.18
C ASP A 61 4.23 -16.76 -23.34
N ARG A 62 5.19 -15.84 -23.26
CA ARG A 62 5.32 -14.80 -24.28
C ARG A 62 5.64 -15.40 -25.64
N GLU A 63 5.09 -14.76 -26.68
CA GLU A 63 5.32 -15.17 -28.06
C GLU A 63 6.15 -14.17 -28.84
N ASP A 64 6.29 -12.94 -28.32
CA ASP A 64 7.04 -11.90 -29.00
C ASP A 64 7.77 -10.99 -28.01
N VAL A 65 8.58 -10.08 -28.56
CA VAL A 65 9.38 -9.14 -27.78
C VAL A 65 8.48 -8.16 -27.04
N GLY A 66 7.36 -7.76 -27.66
CA GLY A 66 6.43 -6.83 -27.03
C GLY A 66 5.84 -7.37 -25.73
N CYS A 67 5.49 -8.65 -25.72
CA CYS A 67 5.03 -9.30 -24.49
C CYS A 67 6.12 -9.30 -23.42
N GLY A 68 7.34 -9.56 -23.79
CA GLY A 68 8.46 -9.52 -22.84
C GLY A 68 8.65 -8.15 -22.23
N ILE A 69 8.52 -7.09 -23.01
CA ILE A 69 8.62 -5.72 -22.52
C ILE A 69 7.48 -5.42 -21.54
N LEU A 70 6.26 -5.80 -21.94
CA LEU A 70 5.08 -5.59 -21.09
C LEU A 70 5.27 -6.22 -19.70
N TYR A 71 5.67 -7.48 -19.68
CA TYR A 71 5.79 -8.19 -18.41
C TYR A 71 7.01 -7.77 -17.61
N GLY A 72 8.06 -7.30 -18.29
CA GLY A 72 9.20 -6.66 -17.61
C GLY A 72 8.80 -5.39 -16.87
N VAL A 73 8.03 -4.52 -17.53
CA VAL A 73 7.52 -3.30 -16.91
C VAL A 73 6.57 -3.62 -15.77
N LEU A 74 5.69 -4.63 -15.98
CA LEU A 74 4.75 -5.05 -14.95
C LEU A 74 5.51 -5.54 -13.71
N ARG A 75 6.54 -6.36 -13.89
CA ARG A 75 7.35 -6.86 -12.78
C ARG A 75 8.05 -5.75 -12.03
N ASP A 76 8.70 -4.84 -12.75
CA ASP A 76 9.42 -3.71 -12.14
C ASP A 76 8.47 -2.82 -11.34
N SER A 77 7.30 -2.54 -11.90
CA SER A 77 6.27 -1.75 -11.23
C SER A 77 5.77 -2.43 -9.97
N ALA A 78 5.59 -3.74 -10.03
CA ALA A 78 5.12 -4.53 -8.90
C ALA A 78 6.12 -4.53 -7.75
N TYR A 79 7.41 -4.69 -8.06
CA TYR A 79 8.43 -4.64 -7.03
C TYR A 79 8.52 -3.25 -6.38
N LYS A 80 8.39 -2.20 -7.17
CA LYS A 80 8.38 -0.85 -6.65
C LYS A 80 7.19 -0.62 -5.73
N LEU A 81 5.99 -1.06 -6.14
CA LEU A 81 4.80 -0.98 -5.30
C LEU A 81 4.98 -1.75 -4.01
N LYS A 82 5.55 -2.94 -4.09
CA LYS A 82 5.78 -3.78 -2.93
C LYS A 82 6.71 -3.09 -1.93
N GLN A 83 7.79 -2.49 -2.42
CA GLN A 83 8.73 -1.77 -1.56
C GLN A 83 8.06 -0.58 -0.87
N LEU A 84 7.28 0.20 -1.62
CA LEU A 84 6.58 1.36 -1.07
C LEU A 84 5.53 0.95 -0.04
N ALA A 85 4.78 -0.12 -0.33
CA ALA A 85 3.76 -0.61 0.59
C ALA A 85 4.40 -1.15 1.88
N LYS A 86 5.53 -1.85 1.78
CA LYS A 86 6.25 -2.33 2.96
C LYS A 86 6.79 -1.18 3.79
N LYS A 87 7.30 -0.15 3.15
CA LYS A 87 7.79 1.04 3.83
C LYS A 87 6.66 1.72 4.60
N GLU A 88 5.51 1.84 3.98
CA GLU A 88 4.34 2.44 4.61
C GLU A 88 3.85 1.60 5.78
N ARG A 89 3.83 0.27 5.62
CA ARG A 89 3.47 -0.65 6.70
C ARG A 89 4.40 -0.47 7.89
N THR A 90 5.70 -0.41 7.64
CA THR A 90 6.70 -0.21 8.69
C THR A 90 6.46 1.10 9.42
N ALA A 91 6.17 2.16 8.69
CA ALA A 91 5.88 3.47 9.29
C ALA A 91 4.65 3.40 10.20
N HIS A 92 3.59 2.69 9.77
CA HIS A 92 2.40 2.50 10.59
C HIS A 92 2.69 1.65 11.82
N GLN A 93 3.52 0.63 11.68
CA GLN A 93 3.92 -0.21 12.81
C GLN A 93 4.68 0.60 13.85
N GLU A 94 5.61 1.45 13.41
CA GLU A 94 6.40 2.29 14.30
C GLU A 94 5.55 3.31 15.05
N LYS A 95 4.46 3.75 14.43
CA LYS A 95 3.53 4.68 15.06
C LYS A 95 2.49 4.00 15.93
N GLY A 96 2.51 2.68 16.00
CA GLY A 96 1.53 1.93 16.77
C GLY A 96 0.16 1.84 16.11
N TRP A 97 0.06 2.16 14.83
CA TRP A 97 -1.21 2.13 14.10
C TRP A 97 -1.53 0.77 13.49
N TRP A 98 -0.58 -0.13 13.52
CA TRP A 98 -0.72 -1.43 12.88
C TRP A 98 -0.99 -2.50 13.91
N LYS A 99 -2.13 -3.15 13.82
CA LYS A 99 -2.43 -4.29 14.65
C LYS A 99 -1.93 -5.56 13.98
N LYS A 100 -1.25 -6.38 14.74
CA LYS A 100 -0.88 -7.70 14.25
C LYS A 100 -2.14 -8.54 14.09
N ASP A 101 -2.18 -9.26 13.01
CA ASP A 101 -3.29 -10.19 12.76
C ASP A 101 -3.24 -11.39 13.71
#